data_d00339c659848c047dce81e66c6fd78f
#
_entry.id   d00339c659848c047dce81e66c6fd78f
#
_cell.length_a   1.000
_cell.length_b   1.000
_cell.length_c   1.000
_cell.angle_alpha   90.00
_cell.angle_beta   90.00
_cell.angle_gamma   90.00
#
_symmetry.space_group_name_H-M   'P 1'
#
loop_
_entity.id
_entity.type
_entity.pdbx_description
1 polymer ?
#
loop_
_entity_poly.entity_id
_entity_poly.type
_entity_poly.pdbx_seq_one_letter_code
_entity_poly.pdbx_strand_id
1 'polypeptide(L)'
;MLCVVGTALLRNNGLFAFALLIPALLIAARGWRRQTALLLAACLCAAGMVNGGLTLLLHPSRENTSFQLYSIPAQQLVRAYNSGTMSDADKEEIRSWYVSDEGLAVYPHLADPAKGYLDRERIQHSGCDFLALWQKHAKTHAHEYLEAFLMLNVGSWYPDDLSQSTIYPDVSYNDKGYLQLQETDMRAYGIETTCFLPAVRNLFEQICRRNSYQKYPLVSLLFAVATPFWLILFACAKLISGRRARMLPAALGALGVWLSYLFGPCTLPRYALPLFCLAPALLILSFLPPYCERSSGLCTF
;
A
#
# COMPACT_ATOMS: atom_id res chain seq x y z
N MET A 1 -9.97 15.08 -14.10
CA MET A 1 -8.60 15.61 -14.11
C MET A 1 -8.10 15.95 -12.70
N LEU A 2 -8.71 16.90 -11.96
CA LEU A 2 -8.26 17.29 -10.60
C LEU A 2 -8.10 16.12 -9.62
N CYS A 3 -9.05 15.17 -9.56
CA CYS A 3 -8.96 14.00 -8.68
C CYS A 3 -7.77 13.10 -9.01
N VAL A 4 -7.44 12.93 -10.30
CA VAL A 4 -6.30 12.10 -10.73
C VAL A 4 -4.99 12.76 -10.34
N VAL A 5 -4.85 14.05 -10.63
CA VAL A 5 -3.68 14.84 -10.24
C VAL A 5 -3.54 14.88 -8.72
N GLY A 6 -4.63 15.13 -7.99
CA GLY A 6 -4.65 15.12 -6.53
C GLY A 6 -4.20 13.77 -5.95
N THR A 7 -4.71 12.65 -6.48
CA THR A 7 -4.31 11.31 -6.02
C THR A 7 -2.82 11.04 -6.27
N ALA A 8 -2.31 11.45 -7.43
CA ALA A 8 -0.89 11.28 -7.78
C ALA A 8 0.04 12.15 -6.94
N LEU A 9 -0.43 13.33 -6.48
CA LEU A 9 0.36 14.25 -5.66
C LEU A 9 0.33 13.91 -4.17
N LEU A 10 -0.80 13.41 -3.67
CA LEU A 10 -0.98 13.14 -2.24
C LEU A 10 -0.28 11.85 -1.77
N ARG A 11 0.01 10.93 -2.69
CA ARG A 11 0.69 9.66 -2.37
C ARG A 11 1.53 9.15 -3.53
N ASN A 12 2.75 8.75 -3.24
CA ASN A 12 3.65 8.12 -4.22
C ASN A 12 3.00 6.87 -4.87
N ASN A 13 2.26 6.08 -4.09
CA ASN A 13 1.53 4.90 -4.59
C ASN A 13 0.37 5.27 -5.53
N GLY A 14 -0.15 6.49 -5.46
CA GLY A 14 -1.20 6.98 -6.36
C GLY A 14 -0.77 6.99 -7.83
N LEU A 15 0.50 7.29 -8.10
CA LEU A 15 1.06 7.26 -9.45
C LEU A 15 1.11 5.84 -10.02
N PHE A 16 1.55 4.85 -9.20
CA PHE A 16 1.57 3.43 -9.60
C PHE A 16 0.16 2.88 -9.83
N ALA A 17 -0.76 3.17 -8.91
CA ALA A 17 -2.16 2.77 -9.05
C ALA A 17 -2.78 3.36 -10.33
N PHE A 18 -2.46 4.62 -10.65
CA PHE A 18 -2.91 5.28 -11.86
C PHE A 18 -2.30 4.63 -13.11
N ALA A 19 -1.00 4.31 -13.10
CA ALA A 19 -0.35 3.62 -14.22
C ALA A 19 -0.99 2.25 -14.50
N LEU A 20 -1.32 1.49 -13.45
CA LEU A 20 -2.04 0.21 -13.58
C LEU A 20 -3.47 0.37 -14.12
N LEU A 21 -4.11 1.52 -13.89
CA LEU A 21 -5.46 1.81 -14.37
C LEU A 21 -5.49 2.20 -15.87
N ILE A 22 -4.39 2.72 -16.43
CA ILE A 22 -4.33 3.19 -17.83
C ILE A 22 -4.83 2.14 -18.83
N PRO A 23 -4.35 0.88 -18.83
CA PRO A 23 -4.82 -0.13 -19.78
C PRO A 23 -6.33 -0.36 -19.69
N ALA A 24 -6.87 -0.44 -18.47
CA ALA A 24 -8.30 -0.65 -18.24
C ALA A 24 -9.14 0.52 -18.77
N LEU A 25 -8.70 1.77 -18.57
CA LEU A 25 -9.35 2.97 -19.11
C LEU A 25 -9.31 3.01 -20.63
N LEU A 26 -8.18 2.67 -21.27
CA LEU A 26 -8.06 2.64 -22.72
C LEU A 26 -8.90 1.52 -23.35
N ILE A 27 -9.09 0.40 -22.66
CA ILE A 27 -10.00 -0.66 -23.10
C ILE A 27 -11.46 -0.19 -23.00
N ALA A 28 -11.84 0.45 -21.91
CA ALA A 28 -13.19 0.96 -21.70
C ALA A 28 -13.56 2.07 -22.70
N ALA A 29 -12.60 2.93 -23.02
CA ALA A 29 -12.78 4.09 -23.92
C ALA A 29 -12.60 3.74 -25.41
N ARG A 30 -13.06 2.56 -25.88
CA ARG A 30 -12.80 2.07 -27.26
C ARG A 30 -13.07 3.09 -28.35
N GLY A 31 -14.15 3.87 -28.25
CA GLY A 31 -14.51 4.91 -29.23
C GLY A 31 -13.73 6.23 -29.08
N TRP A 32 -13.07 6.45 -27.92
CA TRP A 32 -12.45 7.73 -27.53
C TRP A 32 -11.00 7.55 -27.08
N ARG A 33 -10.35 6.45 -27.47
CA ARG A 33 -9.01 6.07 -27.01
C ARG A 33 -7.98 7.19 -27.10
N ARG A 34 -7.93 7.89 -28.25
CA ARG A 34 -6.97 8.98 -28.47
C ARG A 34 -7.18 10.13 -27.48
N GLN A 35 -8.43 10.54 -27.29
CA GLN A 35 -8.75 11.64 -26.36
C GLN A 35 -8.48 11.22 -24.92
N THR A 36 -8.83 9.99 -24.55
CA THR A 36 -8.53 9.42 -23.24
C THR A 36 -7.03 9.35 -23.00
N ALA A 37 -6.24 8.87 -23.98
CA ALA A 37 -4.78 8.82 -23.87
C ALA A 37 -4.18 10.22 -23.71
N LEU A 38 -4.65 11.21 -24.50
CA LEU A 38 -4.20 12.60 -24.36
C LEU A 38 -4.55 13.20 -22.99
N LEU A 39 -5.75 12.93 -22.48
CA LEU A 39 -6.16 13.38 -21.16
C LEU A 39 -5.30 12.75 -20.05
N LEU A 40 -5.03 11.45 -20.15
CA LEU A 40 -4.18 10.74 -19.19
C LEU A 40 -2.74 11.27 -19.21
N ALA A 41 -2.19 11.50 -20.41
CA ALA A 41 -0.87 12.11 -20.57
C ALA A 41 -0.84 13.53 -19.97
N ALA A 42 -1.85 14.35 -20.24
CA ALA A 42 -1.95 15.69 -19.65
C ALA A 42 -2.03 15.65 -18.11
N CYS A 43 -2.76 14.67 -17.53
CA CYS A 43 -2.81 14.49 -16.08
C CYS A 43 -1.45 14.12 -15.48
N LEU A 44 -0.71 13.21 -16.14
CA LEU A 44 0.63 12.81 -15.72
C LEU A 44 1.62 13.98 -15.83
N CYS A 45 1.59 14.73 -16.93
CA CYS A 45 2.41 15.93 -17.10
C CYS A 45 2.08 16.98 -16.03
N ALA A 46 0.80 17.24 -15.76
CA ALA A 46 0.39 18.19 -14.72
C ALA A 46 0.87 17.74 -13.32
N ALA A 47 0.71 16.46 -12.98
CA ALA A 47 1.20 15.91 -11.72
C ALA A 47 2.73 16.02 -11.61
N GLY A 48 3.45 15.72 -12.70
CA GLY A 48 4.91 15.86 -12.77
C GLY A 48 5.38 17.31 -12.61
N MET A 49 4.72 18.26 -13.26
CA MET A 49 5.04 19.70 -13.14
C MET A 49 4.81 20.21 -11.72
N VAL A 50 3.67 19.85 -11.10
CA VAL A 50 3.39 20.27 -9.72
C VAL A 50 4.36 19.64 -8.74
N ASN A 51 4.63 18.34 -8.86
CA ASN A 51 5.60 17.66 -7.99
C ASN A 51 7.03 18.19 -8.17
N GLY A 52 7.44 18.41 -9.43
CA GLY A 52 8.74 19.02 -9.74
C GLY A 52 8.85 20.45 -9.19
N GLY A 53 7.82 21.27 -9.38
CA GLY A 53 7.77 22.63 -8.83
C GLY A 53 7.83 22.65 -7.30
N LEU A 54 7.06 21.77 -6.63
CA LEU A 54 7.12 21.62 -5.17
C LEU A 54 8.50 21.15 -4.68
N THR A 55 9.10 20.21 -5.41
CA THR A 55 10.46 19.73 -5.07
C THR A 55 11.50 20.82 -5.18
N LEU A 56 11.40 21.69 -6.20
CA LEU A 56 12.29 22.83 -6.38
C LEU A 56 12.08 23.92 -5.33
N LEU A 57 10.85 24.12 -4.87
CA LEU A 57 10.51 25.15 -3.88
C LEU A 57 10.82 24.72 -2.45
N LEU A 58 10.50 23.46 -2.11
CA LEU A 58 10.56 22.96 -0.73
C LEU A 58 11.85 22.23 -0.39
N HIS A 59 12.68 21.93 -1.39
CA HIS A 59 13.93 21.18 -1.23
C HIS A 59 13.77 19.97 -0.28
N PRO A 60 12.76 19.08 -0.46
CA PRO A 60 12.56 17.97 0.45
C PRO A 60 13.78 17.05 0.45
N SER A 61 14.15 16.53 1.62
CA SER A 61 15.24 15.57 1.69
C SER A 61 14.86 14.30 0.89
N ARG A 62 15.66 13.95 -0.12
CA ARG A 62 15.42 12.77 -0.97
C ARG A 62 15.83 11.47 -0.29
N GLU A 63 16.58 11.54 0.79
CA GLU A 63 17.17 10.38 1.47
C GLU A 63 16.15 9.35 1.92
N ASN A 64 15.01 9.79 2.46
CA ASN A 64 14.00 8.87 2.97
C ASN A 64 13.20 8.15 1.87
N THR A 65 13.03 8.75 0.69
CA THR A 65 12.20 8.16 -0.37
C THR A 65 12.92 7.01 -1.08
N SER A 66 14.19 7.20 -1.42
CA SER A 66 15.00 6.14 -2.07
C SER A 66 15.23 4.96 -1.12
N PHE A 67 15.41 5.23 0.18
CA PHE A 67 15.64 4.21 1.19
C PHE A 67 14.43 3.26 1.37
N GLN A 68 13.21 3.70 1.07
CA GLN A 68 12.02 2.85 1.11
C GLN A 68 12.05 1.71 0.07
N LEU A 69 12.78 1.85 -1.02
CA LEU A 69 12.92 0.80 -2.04
C LEU A 69 13.60 -0.46 -1.50
N TYR A 70 14.40 -0.33 -0.46
CA TYR A 70 15.14 -1.45 0.13
C TYR A 70 14.33 -2.25 1.17
N SER A 71 13.10 -1.84 1.50
CA SER A 71 12.30 -2.48 2.54
C SER A 71 12.04 -3.97 2.26
N ILE A 72 11.48 -4.29 1.10
CA ILE A 72 11.18 -5.68 0.70
C ILE A 72 12.47 -6.47 0.45
N PRO A 73 13.45 -5.97 -0.33
CA PRO A 73 14.73 -6.64 -0.49
C PRO A 73 15.43 -6.98 0.82
N ALA A 74 15.46 -6.05 1.79
CA ALA A 74 16.06 -6.29 3.09
C ALA A 74 15.34 -7.40 3.87
N GLN A 75 14.02 -7.37 3.94
CA GLN A 75 13.24 -8.41 4.62
C GLN A 75 13.44 -9.79 3.98
N GLN A 76 13.46 -9.86 2.65
CA GLN A 76 13.67 -11.11 1.92
C GLN A 76 15.07 -11.69 2.15
N LEU A 77 16.11 -10.84 2.14
CA LEU A 77 17.47 -11.27 2.48
C LEU A 77 17.57 -11.76 3.91
N VAL A 78 16.95 -11.07 4.88
CA VAL A 78 16.92 -11.50 6.28
C VAL A 78 16.21 -12.85 6.42
N ARG A 79 15.12 -13.08 5.68
CA ARG A 79 14.43 -14.38 5.69
C ARG A 79 15.32 -15.49 5.16
N ALA A 80 16.03 -15.26 4.04
CA ALA A 80 16.99 -16.23 3.48
C ALA A 80 18.18 -16.45 4.41
N TYR A 81 18.72 -15.39 5.03
CA TYR A 81 19.79 -15.48 6.03
C TYR A 81 19.45 -16.46 7.17
N ASN A 82 18.19 -16.46 7.62
CA ASN A 82 17.71 -17.30 8.72
C ASN A 82 17.18 -18.68 8.28
N SER A 83 17.23 -19.03 7.01
CA SER A 83 16.69 -20.30 6.47
C SER A 83 17.48 -21.54 6.89
N GLY A 84 18.73 -21.35 7.34
CA GLY A 84 19.64 -22.46 7.67
C GLY A 84 20.34 -23.09 6.46
N THR A 85 19.96 -22.70 5.23
CA THR A 85 20.52 -23.27 3.98
C THR A 85 21.62 -22.41 3.36
N MET A 86 21.83 -21.20 3.87
CA MET A 86 22.80 -20.24 3.37
C MET A 86 24.21 -20.55 3.90
N SER A 87 25.23 -20.37 3.05
CA SER A 87 26.63 -20.53 3.44
C SER A 87 27.07 -19.45 4.42
N ASP A 88 28.07 -19.74 5.27
CA ASP A 88 28.59 -18.75 6.24
C ASP A 88 29.20 -17.54 5.52
N ALA A 89 29.82 -17.72 4.36
CA ALA A 89 30.36 -16.63 3.56
C ALA A 89 29.26 -15.69 3.04
N ASP A 90 28.14 -16.23 2.54
CA ASP A 90 27.01 -15.43 2.09
C ASP A 90 26.32 -14.71 3.26
N LYS A 91 26.26 -15.38 4.42
CA LYS A 91 25.73 -14.75 5.65
C LYS A 91 26.58 -13.55 6.07
N GLU A 92 27.90 -13.68 6.04
CA GLU A 92 28.80 -12.57 6.39
C GLU A 92 28.71 -11.43 5.38
N GLU A 93 28.56 -11.74 4.08
CA GLU A 93 28.32 -10.75 3.04
C GLU A 93 27.03 -9.95 3.34
N ILE A 94 25.91 -10.61 3.66
CA ILE A 94 24.65 -9.97 4.01
C ILE A 94 24.80 -9.15 5.29
N ARG A 95 25.42 -9.74 6.34
CA ARG A 95 25.60 -9.08 7.64
C ARG A 95 26.39 -7.77 7.51
N SER A 96 27.36 -7.72 6.61
CA SER A 96 28.17 -6.53 6.37
C SER A 96 27.38 -5.29 5.93
N TRP A 97 26.12 -5.44 5.51
CA TRP A 97 25.22 -4.35 5.15
C TRP A 97 24.41 -3.81 6.32
N TYR A 98 24.50 -4.43 7.48
CA TYR A 98 23.72 -4.07 8.67
C TYR A 98 24.63 -3.48 9.76
N VAL A 99 24.16 -2.42 10.41
CA VAL A 99 24.85 -1.77 11.54
C VAL A 99 24.70 -2.54 12.85
N SER A 100 23.71 -3.44 12.95
CA SER A 100 23.44 -4.27 14.12
C SER A 100 22.80 -5.59 13.72
N ASP A 101 23.10 -6.65 14.47
CA ASP A 101 22.49 -7.98 14.32
C ASP A 101 20.97 -7.98 14.58
N GLU A 102 20.45 -6.98 15.27
CA GLU A 102 19.01 -6.80 15.45
C GLU A 102 18.27 -6.67 14.12
N GLY A 103 18.92 -6.09 13.10
CA GLY A 103 18.38 -5.98 11.74
C GLY A 103 18.27 -7.32 11.01
N LEU A 104 18.96 -8.35 11.49
CA LEU A 104 18.94 -9.71 10.94
C LEU A 104 17.87 -10.60 11.59
N ALA A 105 17.11 -10.08 12.56
CA ALA A 105 15.96 -10.78 13.14
C ALA A 105 14.81 -10.86 12.14
N VAL A 106 14.08 -11.99 12.17
CA VAL A 106 12.93 -12.20 11.27
C VAL A 106 11.69 -11.51 11.82
N TYR A 107 11.16 -10.55 11.07
CA TYR A 107 9.87 -9.89 11.33
C TYR A 107 8.90 -10.25 10.19
N PRO A 108 8.06 -11.29 10.34
CA PRO A 108 7.26 -11.82 9.22
C PRO A 108 6.34 -10.78 8.56
N HIS A 109 5.72 -9.91 9.36
CA HIS A 109 4.68 -8.97 8.91
C HIS A 109 5.17 -7.53 8.76
N LEU A 110 6.49 -7.29 8.86
CA LEU A 110 7.04 -5.95 8.90
C LEU A 110 8.44 -5.93 8.27
N ALA A 111 8.62 -5.08 7.26
CA ALA A 111 9.91 -4.91 6.60
C ALA A 111 10.75 -3.76 7.23
N ASP A 112 10.11 -2.86 7.96
CA ASP A 112 10.78 -1.67 8.52
C ASP A 112 11.95 -1.98 9.46
N PRO A 113 11.92 -3.00 10.35
CA PRO A 113 13.07 -3.32 11.19
C PRO A 113 14.27 -3.75 10.36
N ALA A 114 14.11 -4.69 9.42
CA ALA A 114 15.20 -5.14 8.55
C ALA A 114 15.84 -3.97 7.80
N LYS A 115 15.02 -3.07 7.23
CA LYS A 115 15.49 -1.86 6.57
C LYS A 115 16.13 -0.86 7.56
N GLY A 116 15.55 -0.70 8.75
CA GLY A 116 15.96 0.31 9.72
C GLY A 116 17.40 0.17 10.19
N TYR A 117 17.93 -1.04 10.20
CA TYR A 117 19.29 -1.37 10.58
C TYR A 117 20.27 -1.49 9.41
N LEU A 118 19.84 -1.22 8.16
CA LEU A 118 20.78 -1.11 7.05
C LEU A 118 21.72 0.09 7.24
N ASP A 119 22.97 -0.09 6.86
CA ASP A 119 23.96 0.99 6.82
C ASP A 119 23.56 2.03 5.75
N ARG A 120 23.07 3.18 6.21
CA ARG A 120 22.53 4.22 5.34
C ARG A 120 23.59 4.84 4.44
N GLU A 121 24.79 5.06 4.95
CA GLU A 121 25.89 5.63 4.15
C GLU A 121 26.27 4.67 3.04
N ARG A 122 26.42 3.41 3.37
CA ARG A 122 26.74 2.37 2.38
C ARG A 122 25.64 2.23 1.33
N ILE A 123 24.38 2.24 1.74
CA ILE A 123 23.23 2.19 0.81
C ILE A 123 23.20 3.40 -0.13
N GLN A 124 23.52 4.59 0.36
CA GLN A 124 23.55 5.79 -0.49
C GLN A 124 24.62 5.71 -1.59
N HIS A 125 25.77 5.13 -1.29
CA HIS A 125 26.89 5.05 -2.24
C HIS A 125 26.84 3.76 -3.10
N SER A 126 26.37 2.65 -2.55
CA SER A 126 26.45 1.32 -3.14
C SER A 126 25.11 0.59 -3.14
N GLY A 127 23.97 1.28 -3.18
CA GLY A 127 22.65 0.65 -3.14
C GLY A 127 22.37 -0.30 -4.32
N CYS A 128 23.02 -0.08 -5.47
CA CYS A 128 22.97 -1.02 -6.59
C CYS A 128 23.63 -2.37 -6.25
N ASP A 129 24.72 -2.35 -5.48
CA ASP A 129 25.42 -3.57 -5.06
C ASP A 129 24.56 -4.36 -4.07
N PHE A 130 23.84 -3.68 -3.18
CA PHE A 130 22.86 -4.33 -2.32
C PHE A 130 21.74 -5.01 -3.11
N LEU A 131 21.22 -4.36 -4.15
CA LEU A 131 20.21 -4.97 -5.02
C LEU A 131 20.79 -6.13 -5.85
N ALA A 132 22.06 -6.05 -6.25
CA ALA A 132 22.76 -7.16 -6.92
C ALA A 132 22.93 -8.36 -5.97
N LEU A 133 23.27 -8.11 -4.70
CA LEU A 133 23.33 -9.15 -3.67
C LEU A 133 21.94 -9.78 -3.47
N TRP A 134 20.88 -8.97 -3.34
CA TRP A 134 19.51 -9.46 -3.26
C TRP A 134 19.15 -10.33 -4.46
N GLN A 135 19.47 -9.90 -5.68
CA GLN A 135 19.20 -10.64 -6.91
C GLN A 135 20.02 -11.94 -7.01
N LYS A 136 21.27 -11.93 -6.51
CA LYS A 136 22.15 -13.13 -6.43
C LYS A 136 21.43 -14.26 -5.68
N HIS A 137 20.82 -13.94 -4.54
CA HIS A 137 20.15 -14.91 -3.67
C HIS A 137 18.69 -15.21 -4.08
N ALA A 138 18.07 -14.38 -4.92
CA ALA A 138 16.68 -14.58 -5.33
C ALA A 138 16.40 -15.90 -6.03
N LYS A 139 17.39 -16.45 -6.76
CA LYS A 139 17.24 -17.73 -7.49
C LYS A 139 17.39 -18.95 -6.58
N THR A 140 18.31 -18.89 -5.64
CA THR A 140 18.61 -19.99 -4.72
C THR A 140 17.66 -20.05 -3.53
N HIS A 141 17.14 -18.91 -3.12
CA HIS A 141 16.23 -18.73 -1.97
C HIS A 141 14.86 -18.17 -2.38
N ALA A 142 14.36 -18.60 -3.57
CA ALA A 142 13.09 -18.10 -4.11
C ALA A 142 11.89 -18.42 -3.19
N HIS A 143 11.93 -19.55 -2.49
CA HIS A 143 10.88 -19.94 -1.53
C HIS A 143 10.81 -18.97 -0.35
N GLU A 144 11.95 -18.68 0.28
CA GLU A 144 12.08 -17.77 1.40
C GLU A 144 11.68 -16.34 1.02
N TYR A 145 12.03 -15.92 -0.20
CA TYR A 145 11.64 -14.61 -0.73
C TYR A 145 10.14 -14.51 -0.95
N LEU A 146 9.53 -15.55 -1.52
CA LEU A 146 8.09 -15.61 -1.70
C LEU A 146 7.36 -15.66 -0.36
N GLU A 147 7.84 -16.48 0.57
CA GLU A 147 7.29 -16.57 1.92
C GLU A 147 7.35 -15.22 2.64
N ALA A 148 8.50 -14.53 2.61
CA ALA A 148 8.66 -13.21 3.19
C ALA A 148 7.64 -12.22 2.62
N PHE A 149 7.48 -12.20 1.29
CA PHE A 149 6.53 -11.31 0.62
C PHE A 149 5.06 -11.65 0.97
N LEU A 150 4.71 -12.93 0.99
CA LEU A 150 3.35 -13.38 1.32
C LEU A 150 3.02 -13.08 2.79
N MET A 151 3.94 -13.34 3.70
CA MET A 151 3.74 -13.06 5.13
C MET A 151 3.65 -11.55 5.42
N LEU A 152 4.46 -10.73 4.74
CA LEU A 152 4.38 -9.27 4.84
C LEU A 152 3.00 -8.73 4.46
N ASN A 153 2.36 -9.37 3.49
CA ASN A 153 1.12 -8.92 2.88
C ASN A 153 -0.11 -9.72 3.30
N VAL A 154 0.01 -10.67 4.22
CA VAL A 154 -1.10 -11.57 4.60
C VAL A 154 -2.36 -10.80 4.97
N GLY A 155 -2.28 -9.71 5.71
CA GLY A 155 -3.40 -8.87 6.09
C GLY A 155 -4.10 -8.15 4.92
N SER A 156 -3.52 -8.19 3.71
CA SER A 156 -4.14 -7.60 2.52
C SER A 156 -5.24 -8.49 1.90
N TRP A 157 -5.27 -9.78 2.23
CA TRP A 157 -6.27 -10.75 1.74
C TRP A 157 -6.85 -11.65 2.82
N TYR A 158 -6.18 -11.84 3.96
CA TYR A 158 -6.66 -12.64 5.07
C TYR A 158 -7.34 -11.75 6.11
N PRO A 159 -8.67 -11.83 6.27
CA PRO A 159 -9.42 -10.88 7.10
C PRO A 159 -9.24 -11.08 8.60
N ASP A 160 -8.78 -12.24 9.04
CA ASP A 160 -8.55 -12.57 10.45
C ASP A 160 -7.05 -12.45 10.82
N ASP A 161 -6.33 -11.56 10.15
CA ASP A 161 -4.94 -11.30 10.46
C ASP A 161 -4.80 -10.46 11.74
N LEU A 162 -4.47 -11.14 12.83
CA LEU A 162 -4.15 -10.54 14.13
C LEU A 162 -2.67 -10.16 14.28
N SER A 163 -1.85 -10.39 13.26
CA SER A 163 -0.40 -10.13 13.29
C SER A 163 -0.06 -8.69 13.65
N GLN A 164 -0.95 -7.77 13.31
CA GLN A 164 -0.82 -6.36 13.63
C GLN A 164 -0.78 -6.07 15.14
N SER A 165 -1.40 -6.92 15.96
CA SER A 165 -1.37 -6.79 17.41
C SER A 165 -0.02 -7.21 18.03
N THR A 166 0.77 -7.97 17.29
CA THR A 166 2.06 -8.52 17.72
C THR A 166 3.27 -7.87 17.06
N ILE A 167 3.07 -7.02 16.06
CA ILE A 167 4.15 -6.40 15.26
C ILE A 167 5.12 -5.61 16.14
N TYR A 168 4.61 -4.94 17.17
CA TYR A 168 5.41 -4.14 18.10
C TYR A 168 5.03 -4.45 19.55
N PRO A 169 5.40 -5.63 20.10
CA PRO A 169 5.01 -6.02 21.47
C PRO A 169 5.56 -5.06 22.54
N ASP A 170 6.73 -4.45 22.28
CA ASP A 170 7.48 -3.67 23.28
C ASP A 170 7.52 -2.15 23.00
N VAL A 171 6.90 -1.68 21.89
CA VAL A 171 6.95 -0.27 21.52
C VAL A 171 5.61 0.42 21.76
N SER A 172 5.65 1.69 22.14
CA SER A 172 4.49 2.58 22.38
C SER A 172 3.43 2.62 21.27
N TYR A 173 3.69 2.01 20.14
CA TYR A 173 2.72 1.76 19.06
C TYR A 173 1.52 0.92 19.53
N ASN A 174 1.72 -0.03 20.44
CA ASN A 174 0.64 -0.86 20.95
C ASN A 174 -0.36 -0.07 21.82
N ASP A 175 0.09 0.97 22.49
CA ASP A 175 -0.79 1.84 23.28
C ASP A 175 -1.60 2.80 22.42
N LYS A 176 -1.10 3.17 21.24
CA LYS A 176 -1.75 4.07 20.29
C LYS A 176 -2.59 3.33 19.24
N GLY A 177 -2.51 2.00 19.20
CA GLY A 177 -3.25 1.14 18.28
C GLY A 177 -2.82 1.30 16.83
N TYR A 178 -3.47 0.53 16.00
CA TYR A 178 -3.20 0.38 14.57
C TYR A 178 -3.44 1.63 13.72
N LEU A 179 -4.36 2.50 14.12
CA LEU A 179 -4.62 3.78 13.44
C LEU A 179 -3.54 4.82 13.73
N GLN A 180 -2.59 4.53 14.63
CA GLN A 180 -1.45 5.40 14.93
C GLN A 180 -1.86 6.88 14.98
N LEU A 181 -2.76 7.23 15.88
CA LEU A 181 -3.03 8.62 16.21
C LEU A 181 -1.81 9.18 16.95
N GLN A 182 -0.71 9.33 16.22
CA GLN A 182 0.51 9.91 16.75
C GLN A 182 0.28 11.40 16.91
N GLU A 183 0.32 11.87 18.12
CA GLU A 183 0.65 13.25 18.38
C GLU A 183 2.14 13.43 18.09
N THR A 184 2.47 13.72 16.84
CA THR A 184 3.76 14.32 16.55
C THR A 184 3.76 15.65 17.29
N ASP A 185 4.73 15.91 18.12
CA ASP A 185 4.83 17.20 18.80
C ASP A 185 5.18 18.27 17.76
N MET A 186 4.13 18.76 17.10
CA MET A 186 4.23 19.79 16.08
C MET A 186 4.43 21.18 16.71
N ARG A 187 4.34 21.28 18.04
CA ARG A 187 4.53 22.54 18.79
C ARG A 187 5.93 23.10 18.60
N ALA A 188 6.93 22.21 18.44
CA ALA A 188 8.29 22.61 18.11
C ALA A 188 8.39 23.41 16.79
N TYR A 189 7.41 23.24 15.90
CA TYR A 189 7.30 23.95 14.62
C TYR A 189 6.25 25.06 14.64
N GLY A 190 5.73 25.44 15.82
CA GLY A 190 4.68 26.45 15.94
C GLY A 190 3.30 26.02 15.42
N ILE A 191 3.07 24.72 15.22
CA ILE A 191 1.81 24.17 14.73
C ILE A 191 1.02 23.62 15.93
N GLU A 192 -0.12 24.23 16.21
CA GLU A 192 -1.06 23.71 17.20
C GLU A 192 -2.12 22.84 16.54
N THR A 193 -2.28 21.62 17.05
CA THR A 193 -3.33 20.71 16.60
C THR A 193 -4.59 20.94 17.43
N THR A 194 -5.67 21.36 16.78
CA THR A 194 -6.99 21.47 17.42
C THR A 194 -7.90 20.33 16.98
N CYS A 195 -8.59 19.71 17.93
CA CYS A 195 -9.57 18.67 17.63
C CYS A 195 -10.99 19.27 17.68
N PHE A 196 -11.69 19.33 16.54
CA PHE A 196 -13.05 19.87 16.46
C PHE A 196 -14.10 18.94 17.10
N LEU A 197 -13.82 17.63 17.21
CA LEU A 197 -14.74 16.62 17.74
C LEU A 197 -14.03 15.73 18.78
N PRO A 198 -13.73 16.25 19.98
CA PRO A 198 -12.96 15.49 21.00
C PRO A 198 -13.63 14.17 21.39
N ALA A 199 -14.97 14.13 21.46
CA ALA A 199 -15.70 12.91 21.80
C ALA A 199 -15.50 11.80 20.75
N VAL A 200 -15.51 12.17 19.46
CA VAL A 200 -15.26 11.23 18.34
C VAL A 200 -13.80 10.75 18.37
N ARG A 201 -12.85 11.67 18.59
CA ARG A 201 -11.44 11.30 18.74
C ARG A 201 -11.26 10.30 19.88
N ASN A 202 -11.79 10.60 21.06
CA ASN A 202 -11.67 9.71 22.23
C ASN A 202 -12.29 8.33 21.98
N LEU A 203 -13.45 8.27 21.28
CA LEU A 203 -14.06 7.00 20.88
C LEU A 203 -13.12 6.19 19.95
N PHE A 204 -12.55 6.83 18.94
CA PHE A 204 -11.59 6.18 18.05
C PHE A 204 -10.33 5.73 18.79
N GLU A 205 -9.79 6.55 19.69
CA GLU A 205 -8.64 6.17 20.52
C GLU A 205 -8.93 4.93 21.37
N GLN A 206 -10.13 4.86 21.99
CA GLN A 206 -10.53 3.69 22.78
C GLN A 206 -10.69 2.44 21.92
N ILE A 207 -11.31 2.55 20.73
CA ILE A 207 -11.49 1.43 19.80
C ILE A 207 -10.12 0.94 19.29
N CYS A 208 -9.20 1.85 19.01
CA CYS A 208 -7.91 1.53 18.42
C CYS A 208 -6.85 1.13 19.46
N ARG A 209 -7.05 1.51 20.73
CA ARG A 209 -6.10 1.21 21.80
C ARG A 209 -5.91 -0.30 21.92
N ARG A 210 -4.65 -0.76 21.80
CA ARG A 210 -4.27 -2.19 21.82
C ARG A 210 -5.07 -3.05 20.84
N ASN A 211 -5.49 -2.46 19.72
CA ASN A 211 -6.32 -3.13 18.70
C ASN A 211 -7.56 -3.82 19.29
N SER A 212 -8.20 -3.19 20.27
CA SER A 212 -9.34 -3.77 21.01
C SER A 212 -10.53 -4.12 20.10
N TYR A 213 -10.66 -3.44 18.95
CA TYR A 213 -11.67 -3.76 17.92
C TYR A 213 -11.54 -5.18 17.36
N GLN A 214 -10.35 -5.77 17.37
CA GLN A 214 -10.11 -7.15 16.89
C GLN A 214 -10.82 -8.21 17.73
N LYS A 215 -11.18 -7.88 18.98
CA LYS A 215 -11.94 -8.77 19.86
C LYS A 215 -13.40 -8.94 19.44
N TYR A 216 -13.91 -8.07 18.59
CA TYR A 216 -15.30 -8.06 18.16
C TYR A 216 -15.39 -8.45 16.67
N PRO A 217 -15.88 -9.65 16.31
CA PRO A 217 -15.80 -10.19 14.95
C PRO A 217 -16.31 -9.24 13.85
N LEU A 218 -17.48 -8.59 14.06
CA LEU A 218 -18.03 -7.67 13.07
C LEU A 218 -17.24 -6.37 12.98
N VAL A 219 -16.76 -5.86 14.11
CA VAL A 219 -15.97 -4.63 14.15
C VAL A 219 -14.58 -4.88 13.55
N SER A 220 -13.97 -6.04 13.83
CA SER A 220 -12.67 -6.41 13.26
C SER A 220 -12.72 -6.44 11.73
N LEU A 221 -13.79 -7.00 11.15
CA LEU A 221 -13.97 -7.02 9.70
C LEU A 221 -14.08 -5.63 9.09
N LEU A 222 -14.72 -4.67 9.77
CA LEU A 222 -14.82 -3.29 9.27
C LEU A 222 -13.46 -2.59 9.15
N PHE A 223 -12.48 -2.98 9.97
CA PHE A 223 -11.14 -2.39 9.98
C PHE A 223 -10.08 -3.28 9.30
N ALA A 224 -10.42 -4.53 8.94
CA ALA A 224 -9.48 -5.41 8.25
C ALA A 224 -9.20 -4.92 6.83
N VAL A 225 -7.91 -4.78 6.49
CA VAL A 225 -7.46 -4.35 5.14
C VAL A 225 -7.94 -5.31 4.06
N ALA A 226 -8.11 -6.59 4.38
CA ALA A 226 -8.65 -7.60 3.48
C ALA A 226 -10.12 -7.36 3.10
N THR A 227 -10.91 -6.71 3.94
CA THR A 227 -12.35 -6.53 3.69
C THR A 227 -12.64 -5.78 2.39
N PRO A 228 -12.09 -4.59 2.13
CA PRO A 228 -12.30 -3.91 0.85
C PRO A 228 -11.80 -4.73 -0.34
N PHE A 229 -10.72 -5.51 -0.20
CA PHE A 229 -10.26 -6.40 -1.26
C PHE A 229 -11.33 -7.43 -1.65
N TRP A 230 -11.90 -8.15 -0.70
CA TRP A 230 -12.95 -9.13 -0.98
C TRP A 230 -14.23 -8.51 -1.51
N LEU A 231 -14.60 -7.31 -1.02
CA LEU A 231 -15.75 -6.56 -1.55
C LEU A 231 -15.54 -6.15 -3.01
N ILE A 232 -14.33 -5.74 -3.38
CA ILE A 232 -13.99 -5.38 -4.76
C ILE A 232 -14.00 -6.61 -5.65
N LEU A 233 -13.46 -7.75 -5.21
CA LEU A 233 -13.53 -9.02 -5.93
C LEU A 233 -14.97 -9.46 -6.15
N PHE A 234 -15.81 -9.37 -5.12
CA PHE A 234 -17.23 -9.65 -5.23
C PHE A 234 -17.92 -8.72 -6.23
N ALA A 235 -17.63 -7.41 -6.18
CA ALA A 235 -18.15 -6.44 -7.15
C ALA A 235 -17.71 -6.80 -8.58
N CYS A 236 -16.45 -7.18 -8.80
CA CYS A 236 -15.96 -7.67 -10.10
C CYS A 236 -16.78 -8.88 -10.58
N ALA A 237 -16.93 -9.89 -9.73
CA ALA A 237 -17.69 -11.10 -10.07
C ALA A 237 -19.15 -10.77 -10.42
N LYS A 238 -19.77 -9.86 -9.65
CA LYS A 238 -21.15 -9.41 -9.90
C LYS A 238 -21.27 -8.62 -11.21
N LEU A 239 -20.32 -7.77 -11.52
CA LEU A 239 -20.28 -7.02 -12.79
C LEU A 239 -20.11 -7.95 -14.00
N ILE A 240 -19.26 -8.98 -13.87
CA ILE A 240 -19.04 -9.98 -14.92
C ILE A 240 -20.32 -10.81 -15.13
N SER A 241 -20.89 -11.36 -14.05
CA SER A 241 -22.11 -12.19 -14.13
C SER A 241 -23.32 -11.40 -14.65
N GLY A 242 -23.39 -10.11 -14.29
CA GLY A 242 -24.42 -9.18 -14.78
C GLY A 242 -24.17 -8.60 -16.18
N ARG A 243 -23.14 -9.07 -16.90
CA ARG A 243 -22.74 -8.58 -18.23
C ARG A 243 -22.50 -7.07 -18.30
N ARG A 244 -22.01 -6.46 -17.20
CA ARG A 244 -21.77 -5.01 -17.07
C ARG A 244 -20.29 -4.66 -17.29
N ALA A 245 -19.70 -5.16 -18.37
CA ALA A 245 -18.28 -5.00 -18.68
C ALA A 245 -17.81 -3.52 -18.73
N ARG A 246 -18.72 -2.57 -19.02
CA ARG A 246 -18.40 -1.14 -19.02
C ARG A 246 -18.00 -0.58 -17.66
N MET A 247 -18.47 -1.18 -16.55
CA MET A 247 -18.14 -0.76 -15.18
C MET A 247 -16.92 -1.49 -14.62
N LEU A 248 -16.50 -2.58 -15.26
CA LEU A 248 -15.36 -3.38 -14.81
C LEU A 248 -14.04 -2.59 -14.66
N PRO A 249 -13.71 -1.61 -15.52
CA PRO A 249 -12.50 -0.81 -15.36
C PRO A 249 -12.39 -0.06 -14.03
N ALA A 250 -13.52 0.38 -13.45
CA ALA A 250 -13.51 1.04 -12.13
C ALA A 250 -13.11 0.05 -11.02
N ALA A 251 -13.66 -1.18 -11.05
CA ALA A 251 -13.30 -2.22 -10.09
C ALA A 251 -11.86 -2.72 -10.28
N LEU A 252 -11.39 -2.86 -11.53
CA LEU A 252 -9.99 -3.19 -11.84
C LEU A 252 -9.04 -2.09 -11.40
N GLY A 253 -9.45 -0.82 -11.49
CA GLY A 253 -8.68 0.30 -10.97
C GLY A 253 -8.51 0.23 -9.44
N ALA A 254 -9.57 -0.12 -8.72
CA ALA A 254 -9.49 -0.34 -7.28
C ALA A 254 -8.58 -1.52 -6.92
N LEU A 255 -8.59 -2.63 -7.70
CA LEU A 255 -7.62 -3.72 -7.56
C LEU A 255 -6.19 -3.26 -7.87
N GLY A 256 -5.99 -2.36 -8.85
CA GLY A 256 -4.70 -1.74 -9.12
C GLY A 256 -4.18 -0.94 -7.93
N VAL A 257 -5.05 -0.18 -7.25
CA VAL A 257 -4.72 0.49 -5.99
C VAL A 257 -4.31 -0.51 -4.92
N TRP A 258 -5.07 -1.61 -4.76
CA TRP A 258 -4.74 -2.68 -3.84
C TRP A 258 -3.37 -3.31 -4.16
N LEU A 259 -3.09 -3.65 -5.42
CA LEU A 259 -1.80 -4.18 -5.85
C LEU A 259 -0.63 -3.25 -5.49
N SER A 260 -0.83 -1.93 -5.58
CA SER A 260 0.22 -0.97 -5.24
C SER A 260 0.60 -1.00 -3.75
N TYR A 261 -0.28 -1.46 -2.87
CA TYR A 261 0.00 -1.56 -1.43
C TYR A 261 0.85 -2.77 -1.07
N LEU A 262 0.84 -3.82 -1.89
CA LEU A 262 1.66 -5.01 -1.66
C LEU A 262 3.16 -4.72 -1.69
N PHE A 263 3.56 -3.61 -2.27
CA PHE A 263 4.94 -3.13 -2.28
C PHE A 263 5.28 -2.20 -1.10
N GLY A 264 4.36 -2.08 -0.14
CA GLY A 264 4.59 -1.34 1.11
C GLY A 264 5.41 -2.14 2.11
N PRO A 265 5.98 -1.47 3.14
CA PRO A 265 6.78 -2.11 4.18
C PRO A 265 5.96 -2.90 5.21
N CYS A 266 4.65 -2.77 5.18
CA CYS A 266 3.70 -3.47 6.05
C CYS A 266 2.26 -3.24 5.58
N THR A 267 1.34 -4.09 6.04
CA THR A 267 -0.09 -3.95 5.76
C THR A 267 -0.76 -3.11 6.86
N LEU A 268 -1.17 -1.88 6.54
CA LEU A 268 -1.83 -0.96 7.49
C LEU A 268 -3.12 -0.38 6.91
N PRO A 269 -4.24 -0.22 7.70
CA PRO A 269 -5.49 0.39 7.25
C PRO A 269 -5.30 1.78 6.67
N ARG A 270 -4.37 2.58 7.21
CA ARG A 270 -4.09 3.92 6.68
C ARG A 270 -3.67 3.91 5.21
N TYR A 271 -3.03 2.83 4.75
CA TYR A 271 -2.69 2.68 3.34
C TYR A 271 -3.91 2.30 2.51
N ALA A 272 -4.82 1.52 3.08
CA ALA A 272 -6.02 1.03 2.42
C ALA A 272 -7.24 1.96 2.52
N LEU A 273 -7.13 3.12 3.18
CA LEU A 273 -8.22 4.09 3.31
C LEU A 273 -8.97 4.37 2.00
N PRO A 274 -8.31 4.60 0.85
CA PRO A 274 -9.02 4.78 -0.41
C PRO A 274 -9.88 3.57 -0.79
N LEU A 275 -9.45 2.34 -0.46
CA LEU A 275 -10.22 1.14 -0.76
C LEU A 275 -11.44 1.00 0.16
N PHE A 276 -11.34 1.40 1.42
CA PHE A 276 -12.49 1.45 2.34
C PHE A 276 -13.57 2.41 1.83
N CYS A 277 -13.19 3.50 1.15
CA CYS A 277 -14.13 4.42 0.53
C CYS A 277 -14.69 3.88 -0.80
N LEU A 278 -13.84 3.25 -1.63
CA LEU A 278 -14.21 2.80 -2.98
C LEU A 278 -15.02 1.50 -2.98
N ALA A 279 -14.70 0.54 -2.10
CA ALA A 279 -15.32 -0.77 -2.11
C ALA A 279 -16.85 -0.73 -1.90
N PRO A 280 -17.40 0.02 -0.92
CA PRO A 280 -18.85 0.16 -0.78
C PRO A 280 -19.53 0.79 -2.01
N ALA A 281 -18.90 1.82 -2.60
CA ALA A 281 -19.41 2.48 -3.79
C ALA A 281 -19.47 1.51 -4.99
N LEU A 282 -18.40 0.74 -5.22
CA LEU A 282 -18.35 -0.28 -6.26
C LEU A 282 -19.37 -1.40 -6.03
N LEU A 283 -19.54 -1.79 -4.78
CA LEU A 283 -20.54 -2.78 -4.40
C LEU A 283 -21.95 -2.30 -4.75
N ILE A 284 -22.31 -1.09 -4.34
CA ILE A 284 -23.61 -0.48 -4.67
C ILE A 284 -23.78 -0.41 -6.19
N LEU A 285 -22.80 0.11 -6.92
CA LEU A 285 -22.83 0.20 -8.38
C LEU A 285 -23.01 -1.16 -9.05
N SER A 286 -22.49 -2.25 -8.45
CA SER A 286 -22.64 -3.59 -9.00
C SER A 286 -24.07 -4.15 -8.90
N PHE A 287 -24.92 -3.59 -8.04
CA PHE A 287 -26.33 -3.97 -7.88
C PHE A 287 -27.32 -3.04 -8.59
N LEU A 288 -26.89 -1.84 -9.03
CA LEU A 288 -27.80 -0.93 -9.75
C LEU A 288 -28.30 -1.60 -11.03
N PRO A 289 -29.55 -1.36 -11.47
CA PRO A 289 -30.04 -1.86 -12.75
C PRO A 289 -29.23 -1.26 -13.92
N PRO A 290 -29.08 -1.97 -15.05
CA PRO A 290 -28.46 -1.39 -16.24
C PRO A 290 -29.24 -0.14 -16.66
N TYR A 291 -28.50 0.91 -17.01
CA TYR A 291 -29.12 2.15 -17.52
C TYR A 291 -29.74 1.84 -18.90
N CYS A 292 -31.07 1.81 -18.98
CA CYS A 292 -31.79 1.77 -20.24
C CYS A 292 -31.86 3.21 -20.79
N GLU A 293 -31.14 3.50 -21.87
CA GLU A 293 -31.38 4.70 -22.66
C GLU A 293 -32.80 4.60 -23.26
N ARG A 294 -33.73 5.37 -22.71
CA ARG A 294 -35.13 5.41 -23.17
C ARG A 294 -35.32 5.87 -24.63
N SER A 295 -34.24 6.33 -25.30
CA SER A 295 -34.35 6.96 -26.61
C SER A 295 -34.21 6.03 -27.83
N SER A 296 -33.86 4.74 -27.67
CA SER A 296 -33.65 3.88 -28.84
C SER A 296 -34.28 2.50 -28.80
N GLY A 297 -35.01 2.15 -27.75
CA GLY A 297 -35.64 0.80 -27.66
C GLY A 297 -34.66 -0.38 -27.62
N LEU A 298 -33.36 -0.13 -27.67
CA LEU A 298 -32.29 -1.10 -27.62
C LEU A 298 -31.60 -1.02 -26.26
N CYS A 299 -31.84 -2.00 -25.40
CA CYS A 299 -30.98 -2.27 -24.25
C CYS A 299 -29.62 -2.74 -24.75
N THR A 300 -28.65 -1.84 -24.87
CA THR A 300 -27.28 -2.23 -25.15
C THR A 300 -26.65 -2.74 -23.84
N PHE A 301 -26.40 -4.05 -23.82
CA PHE A 301 -25.69 -4.76 -22.75
C PHE A 301 -24.17 -4.50 -22.79
#